data_5cf3d76e53578efa21d5bcb6f21f2ccf
#
_entry.id   5cf3d76e53578efa21d5bcb6f21f2ccf
#
_cell.length_a   1.000
_cell.length_b   1.000
_cell.length_c   1.000
_cell.angle_alpha   90.00
_cell.angle_beta   90.00
_cell.angle_gamma   90.00
#
_symmetry.space_group_name_H-M   'P 1'
#
loop_
_entity.id
_entity.type
_entity.pdbx_description
1 polymer ?
#
loop_
_entity_poly.entity_id
_entity_poly.type
_entity_poly.pdbx_seq_one_letter_code
_entity_poly.pdbx_strand_id
1 'polypeptide(L)'
;MRNEVEALPQSEPRFQNEAHALATEMSTLDIDSLQQQLDCSRRLAAENWQRFQHFFSAKKIPALLAYNGQAYKHLKASTLTESDLAFAQQHLWITCFLYGLLRPLDGIVPYRMEHTVKLSLTGGRPISQYWKGRLTDFLIASVKADDGILLHLATEEYEHLFDWKRVQSEVSVVQPLFYVEKDGRLQMQAVWAKSLRGAMTRHVIERRIATPTDLAAFSYEGFAYEPRLGEPAYPHFVRRENVMTL
;
A
#
# COMPACT_ATOMS: atom_id res chain seq x y z
N MET A 1 -14.88 -14.63 17.12
CA MET A 1 -14.82 -15.28 15.81
C MET A 1 -13.38 -15.16 15.33
N ARG A 2 -12.63 -16.27 15.21
CA ARG A 2 -11.34 -16.27 14.51
C ARG A 2 -11.66 -16.00 13.06
N ASN A 3 -10.94 -15.05 12.48
CA ASN A 3 -11.21 -14.56 11.13
C ASN A 3 -11.13 -15.72 10.13
N GLU A 4 -12.21 -15.96 9.39
CA GLU A 4 -12.25 -16.93 8.28
C GLU A 4 -11.12 -16.69 7.27
N VAL A 5 -10.68 -15.44 7.14
CA VAL A 5 -9.55 -15.02 6.28
C VAL A 5 -8.20 -15.65 6.69
N GLU A 6 -7.97 -15.95 7.99
CA GLU A 6 -6.75 -16.66 8.42
C GLU A 6 -6.72 -18.12 8.00
N ALA A 7 -7.88 -18.69 7.67
CA ALA A 7 -8.02 -20.08 7.21
C ALA A 7 -7.88 -20.23 5.69
N LEU A 8 -7.83 -19.13 4.93
CA LEU A 8 -7.66 -19.19 3.49
C LEU A 8 -6.25 -19.68 3.12
N PRO A 9 -6.11 -20.43 2.02
CA PRO A 9 -4.80 -20.86 1.54
C PRO A 9 -3.97 -19.62 1.18
N GLN A 10 -2.78 -19.55 1.78
CA GLN A 10 -1.84 -18.47 1.51
C GLN A 10 -1.08 -18.75 0.20
N SER A 11 -0.88 -17.72 -0.61
CA SER A 11 0.04 -17.74 -1.75
C SER A 11 1.46 -17.35 -1.31
N GLU A 12 2.44 -17.63 -2.15
CA GLU A 12 3.81 -17.19 -1.94
C GLU A 12 4.05 -15.83 -2.59
N PRO A 13 4.74 -14.89 -1.90
CA PRO A 13 5.14 -13.63 -2.49
C PRO A 13 5.94 -13.82 -3.77
N ARG A 14 5.61 -13.05 -4.81
CA ARG A 14 6.30 -13.11 -6.10
C ARG A 14 7.82 -12.90 -5.99
N PHE A 15 8.24 -12.01 -5.10
CA PHE A 15 9.64 -11.64 -4.88
C PHE A 15 10.16 -12.19 -3.55
N GLN A 16 9.76 -13.42 -3.18
CA GLN A 16 10.12 -14.04 -1.91
C GLN A 16 11.63 -14.25 -1.77
N ASN A 17 12.32 -14.60 -2.84
CA ASN A 17 13.76 -14.82 -2.80
C ASN A 17 14.52 -13.52 -2.50
N GLU A 18 14.12 -12.43 -3.12
CA GLU A 18 14.67 -11.09 -2.86
C GLU A 18 14.38 -10.67 -1.41
N ALA A 19 13.15 -10.87 -0.95
CA ALA A 19 12.77 -10.57 0.42
C ALA A 19 13.57 -11.39 1.43
N HIS A 20 13.80 -12.68 1.16
CA HIS A 20 14.65 -13.54 1.99
C HIS A 20 16.10 -13.05 2.05
N ALA A 21 16.69 -12.67 0.90
CA ALA A 21 18.04 -12.14 0.85
C ALA A 21 18.18 -10.83 1.67
N LEU A 22 17.20 -9.91 1.50
CA LEU A 22 17.15 -8.67 2.27
C LEU A 22 16.96 -8.93 3.77
N ALA A 23 16.05 -9.84 4.14
CA ALA A 23 15.79 -10.19 5.54
C ALA A 23 17.01 -10.86 6.19
N THR A 24 17.76 -11.69 5.44
CA THR A 24 19.02 -12.28 5.90
C THR A 24 20.04 -11.19 6.26
N GLU A 25 20.24 -10.21 5.39
CA GLU A 25 21.16 -9.12 5.70
C GLU A 25 20.66 -8.25 6.86
N MET A 26 19.36 -7.94 6.91
CA MET A 26 18.77 -7.22 8.04
C MET A 26 18.96 -7.95 9.38
N SER A 27 18.96 -9.29 9.38
CA SER A 27 19.19 -10.09 10.60
C SER A 27 20.62 -10.03 11.12
N THR A 28 21.60 -9.62 10.30
CA THR A 28 23.00 -9.43 10.74
C THR A 28 23.24 -8.09 11.44
N LEU A 29 22.31 -7.14 11.31
CA LEU A 29 22.43 -5.82 11.92
C LEU A 29 22.16 -5.90 13.43
N ASP A 30 22.93 -5.14 14.21
CA ASP A 30 22.62 -4.94 15.63
C ASP A 30 21.50 -3.91 15.83
N ILE A 31 21.04 -3.76 17.08
CA ILE A 31 19.91 -2.89 17.41
C ILE A 31 20.23 -1.42 17.09
N ASP A 32 21.46 -0.97 17.28
CA ASP A 32 21.85 0.43 17.06
C ASP A 32 21.89 0.74 15.55
N SER A 33 22.43 -0.18 14.76
CA SER A 33 22.40 -0.11 13.29
C SER A 33 20.97 -0.13 12.76
N LEU A 34 20.09 -0.99 13.28
CA LEU A 34 18.69 -1.03 12.92
C LEU A 34 17.96 0.26 13.30
N GLN A 35 18.28 0.84 14.46
CA GLN A 35 17.70 2.12 14.87
C GLN A 35 18.03 3.24 13.87
N GLN A 36 19.26 3.30 13.40
CA GLN A 36 19.70 4.28 12.41
C GLN A 36 19.06 4.03 11.04
N GLN A 37 19.07 2.79 10.57
CA GLN A 37 18.51 2.42 9.25
C GLN A 37 17.00 2.64 9.16
N LEU A 38 16.28 2.40 10.26
CA LEU A 38 14.82 2.49 10.31
C LEU A 38 14.32 3.85 10.81
N ASP A 39 15.22 4.76 11.19
CA ASP A 39 14.89 6.06 11.78
C ASP A 39 13.77 5.95 12.83
N CYS A 40 13.97 5.13 13.84
CA CYS A 40 12.95 4.80 14.80
C CYS A 40 13.48 4.80 16.25
N SER A 41 12.59 4.68 17.24
CA SER A 41 13.01 4.55 18.63
C SER A 41 13.76 3.23 18.88
N ARG A 42 14.69 3.22 19.87
CA ARG A 42 15.43 2.02 20.25
C ARG A 42 14.51 0.83 20.60
N ARG A 43 13.35 1.08 21.22
CA ARG A 43 12.35 0.06 21.50
C ARG A 43 11.85 -0.61 20.22
N LEU A 44 11.49 0.19 19.20
CA LEU A 44 11.03 -0.32 17.92
C LEU A 44 12.15 -1.05 17.15
N ALA A 45 13.39 -0.56 17.25
CA ALA A 45 14.54 -1.24 16.67
C ALA A 45 14.77 -2.62 17.31
N ALA A 46 14.68 -2.73 18.64
CA ALA A 46 14.81 -4.00 19.36
C ALA A 46 13.68 -4.98 19.02
N GLU A 47 12.42 -4.51 18.94
CA GLU A 47 11.30 -5.33 18.48
C GLU A 47 11.52 -5.85 17.05
N ASN A 48 12.04 -5.01 16.18
CA ASN A 48 12.26 -5.37 14.78
C ASN A 48 13.49 -6.29 14.62
N TRP A 49 14.52 -6.09 15.43
CA TRP A 49 15.67 -7.00 15.53
C TRP A 49 15.21 -8.42 15.84
N GLN A 50 14.35 -8.59 16.86
CA GLN A 50 13.77 -9.89 17.19
C GLN A 50 12.99 -10.49 16.03
N ARG A 51 12.21 -9.67 15.29
CA ARG A 51 11.47 -10.13 14.12
C ARG A 51 12.40 -10.67 13.02
N PHE A 52 13.50 -10.00 12.74
CA PHE A 52 14.47 -10.46 11.75
C PHE A 52 15.24 -11.70 12.23
N GLN A 53 15.57 -11.84 13.53
CA GLN A 53 16.19 -13.07 14.06
C GLN A 53 15.27 -14.29 13.88
N HIS A 54 13.96 -14.13 13.93
CA HIS A 54 12.99 -15.20 13.80
C HIS A 54 12.28 -15.23 12.44
N PHE A 55 12.76 -14.46 11.47
CA PHE A 55 12.06 -14.25 10.20
C PHE A 55 11.70 -15.55 9.47
N PHE A 56 12.62 -16.52 9.43
CA PHE A 56 12.42 -17.77 8.72
C PHE A 56 11.61 -18.83 9.49
N SER A 57 11.44 -18.65 10.79
CA SER A 57 10.70 -19.58 11.65
C SER A 57 9.33 -19.04 12.08
N ALA A 58 9.05 -17.76 11.86
CA ALA A 58 7.81 -17.13 12.25
C ALA A 58 6.63 -17.61 11.41
N LYS A 59 5.45 -17.69 12.04
CA LYS A 59 4.20 -17.99 11.34
C LYS A 59 3.88 -16.88 10.34
N LYS A 60 3.68 -17.26 9.09
CA LYS A 60 3.21 -16.34 8.04
C LYS A 60 1.72 -16.04 8.23
N ILE A 61 1.33 -14.81 7.89
CA ILE A 61 -0.06 -14.36 7.85
C ILE A 61 -0.33 -13.68 6.51
N PRO A 62 -1.57 -13.67 5.99
CA PRO A 62 -1.90 -12.99 4.74
C PRO A 62 -1.50 -11.52 4.78
N ALA A 63 -0.87 -11.02 3.72
CA ALA A 63 -0.36 -9.65 3.65
C ALA A 63 -1.42 -8.61 3.98
N LEU A 64 -2.64 -8.78 3.47
CA LEU A 64 -3.75 -7.86 3.72
C LEU A 64 -4.12 -7.73 5.21
N LEU A 65 -3.83 -8.75 6.03
CA LEU A 65 -4.06 -8.77 7.48
C LEU A 65 -2.82 -8.41 8.29
N ALA A 66 -1.64 -8.49 7.69
CA ALA A 66 -0.37 -8.22 8.36
C ALA A 66 -0.16 -6.73 8.61
N TYR A 67 -0.63 -5.89 7.70
CA TYR A 67 -0.47 -4.45 7.82
C TYR A 67 -1.56 -3.82 8.68
N ASN A 68 -1.16 -2.91 9.57
CA ASN A 68 -2.06 -2.26 10.53
C ASN A 68 -1.97 -0.72 10.46
N GLY A 69 -1.60 -0.17 9.31
CA GLY A 69 -1.60 1.28 9.07
C GLY A 69 -3.02 1.85 8.95
N GLN A 70 -3.12 3.18 8.93
CA GLN A 70 -4.40 3.88 8.89
C GLN A 70 -5.28 3.44 7.69
N ALA A 71 -4.69 3.24 6.50
CA ALA A 71 -5.43 2.74 5.34
C ALA A 71 -6.03 1.34 5.60
N TYR A 72 -5.26 0.42 6.18
CA TYR A 72 -5.74 -0.95 6.46
C TYR A 72 -6.84 -0.99 7.52
N LYS A 73 -6.82 -0.08 8.49
CA LYS A 73 -7.91 0.05 9.47
C LYS A 73 -9.25 0.42 8.82
N HIS A 74 -9.21 1.24 7.77
CA HIS A 74 -10.41 1.66 7.03
C HIS A 74 -10.77 0.69 5.88
N LEU A 75 -9.82 -0.08 5.39
CA LEU A 75 -10.08 -1.22 4.50
C LEU A 75 -10.85 -2.34 5.21
N LYS A 76 -10.61 -2.56 6.52
CA LYS A 76 -11.28 -3.58 7.35
C LYS A 76 -11.24 -4.97 6.70
N ALA A 77 -10.06 -5.40 6.28
CA ALA A 77 -9.85 -6.63 5.50
C ALA A 77 -10.48 -7.88 6.13
N SER A 78 -10.50 -7.97 7.47
CA SER A 78 -11.08 -9.10 8.22
C SER A 78 -12.62 -9.24 8.09
N THR A 79 -13.28 -8.28 7.45
CA THR A 79 -14.74 -8.30 7.22
C THR A 79 -15.10 -8.46 5.74
N LEU A 80 -14.11 -8.67 4.87
CA LEU A 80 -14.35 -8.99 3.46
C LEU A 80 -14.81 -10.43 3.32
N THR A 81 -15.71 -10.68 2.35
CA THR A 81 -16.15 -12.04 2.02
C THR A 81 -15.06 -12.80 1.24
N GLU A 82 -15.19 -14.12 1.13
CA GLU A 82 -14.29 -14.92 0.27
C GLU A 82 -14.31 -14.43 -1.19
N SER A 83 -15.48 -14.06 -1.71
CA SER A 83 -15.60 -13.50 -3.05
C SER A 83 -14.87 -12.15 -3.19
N ASP A 84 -14.91 -11.31 -2.15
CA ASP A 84 -14.16 -10.04 -2.13
C ASP A 84 -12.66 -10.27 -2.11
N LEU A 85 -12.22 -11.24 -1.31
CA LEU A 85 -10.81 -11.62 -1.24
C LEU A 85 -10.31 -12.26 -2.54
N ALA A 86 -11.13 -13.07 -3.20
CA ALA A 86 -10.80 -13.63 -4.52
C ALA A 86 -10.63 -12.54 -5.58
N PHE A 87 -11.52 -11.54 -5.58
CA PHE A 87 -11.38 -10.38 -6.46
C PHE A 87 -10.13 -9.56 -6.11
N ALA A 88 -9.93 -9.25 -4.82
CA ALA A 88 -8.76 -8.50 -4.38
C ALA A 88 -7.46 -9.23 -4.74
N GLN A 89 -7.40 -10.56 -4.63
CA GLN A 89 -6.23 -11.36 -4.97
C GLN A 89 -5.84 -11.22 -6.46
N GLN A 90 -6.79 -10.95 -7.33
CA GLN A 90 -6.54 -10.77 -8.76
C GLN A 90 -6.16 -9.33 -9.13
N HIS A 91 -6.75 -8.32 -8.46
CA HIS A 91 -6.66 -6.92 -8.88
C HIS A 91 -5.86 -6.02 -7.95
N LEU A 92 -5.63 -6.39 -6.67
CA LEU A 92 -4.90 -5.55 -5.73
C LEU A 92 -3.42 -5.92 -5.65
N TRP A 93 -2.56 -4.91 -5.75
CA TRP A 93 -1.16 -4.99 -5.37
C TRP A 93 -0.90 -4.16 -4.13
N ILE A 94 -0.18 -4.70 -3.17
CA ILE A 94 0.28 -4.03 -1.95
C ILE A 94 1.77 -3.73 -2.12
N THR A 95 2.12 -2.46 -2.13
CA THR A 95 3.51 -2.00 -2.20
C THR A 95 4.19 -2.08 -0.84
N CYS A 96 5.42 -2.58 -0.79
CA CYS A 96 6.22 -2.62 0.44
C CYS A 96 7.72 -2.72 0.15
N PHE A 97 8.55 -2.32 1.12
CA PHE A 97 9.99 -2.21 0.89
C PHE A 97 10.74 -3.53 1.07
N LEU A 98 10.20 -4.51 1.79
CA LEU A 98 10.85 -5.82 1.96
C LEU A 98 10.51 -6.79 0.83
N TYR A 99 9.24 -6.90 0.46
CA TYR A 99 8.78 -7.86 -0.55
C TYR A 99 8.50 -7.23 -1.92
N GLY A 100 8.69 -5.91 -2.06
CA GLY A 100 8.38 -5.17 -3.29
C GLY A 100 6.88 -5.04 -3.53
N LEU A 101 6.27 -6.04 -4.18
CA LEU A 101 4.84 -6.13 -4.45
C LEU A 101 4.27 -7.44 -3.89
N LEU A 102 3.12 -7.34 -3.23
CA LEU A 102 2.41 -8.46 -2.64
C LEU A 102 0.97 -8.51 -3.15
N ARG A 103 0.44 -9.73 -3.26
CA ARG A 103 -0.99 -9.98 -3.36
C ARG A 103 -1.61 -10.08 -1.95
N PRO A 104 -2.93 -9.85 -1.81
CA PRO A 104 -3.63 -9.88 -0.52
C PRO A 104 -3.37 -11.11 0.34
N LEU A 105 -3.34 -12.29 -0.28
CA LEU A 105 -3.19 -13.58 0.41
C LEU A 105 -1.74 -14.09 0.46
N ASP A 106 -0.77 -13.31 0.00
CA ASP A 106 0.64 -13.67 0.14
C ASP A 106 1.02 -13.80 1.61
N GLY A 107 1.59 -14.95 1.96
CA GLY A 107 2.01 -15.24 3.33
C GLY A 107 3.29 -14.49 3.69
N ILE A 108 3.19 -13.51 4.59
CA ILE A 108 4.34 -12.72 5.06
C ILE A 108 4.48 -12.81 6.57
N VAL A 109 5.65 -12.48 7.07
CA VAL A 109 5.90 -12.29 8.51
C VAL A 109 5.91 -10.79 8.85
N PRO A 110 5.54 -10.38 10.07
CA PRO A 110 5.61 -8.99 10.50
C PRO A 110 7.04 -8.45 10.48
N TYR A 111 7.22 -7.27 9.91
CA TYR A 111 8.49 -6.56 9.84
C TYR A 111 8.27 -5.05 9.82
N ARG A 112 9.34 -4.29 9.96
CA ARG A 112 9.41 -2.87 9.61
C ARG A 112 10.60 -2.62 8.71
N MET A 113 10.40 -1.90 7.61
CA MET A 113 11.43 -1.47 6.67
C MET A 113 11.03 -0.13 6.07
N GLU A 114 11.97 0.79 6.00
CA GLU A 114 11.79 2.12 5.43
C GLU A 114 12.45 2.20 4.06
N HIS A 115 11.98 3.11 3.20
CA HIS A 115 12.51 3.27 1.83
C HIS A 115 14.00 3.68 1.78
N THR A 116 14.48 4.29 2.85
CA THR A 116 15.86 4.81 2.99
C THR A 116 16.88 3.76 3.41
N VAL A 117 16.44 2.57 3.84
CA VAL A 117 17.32 1.47 4.27
C VAL A 117 18.36 1.17 3.19
N LYS A 118 19.63 1.10 3.61
CA LYS A 118 20.79 0.82 2.75
C LYS A 118 21.47 -0.44 3.22
N LEU A 119 21.62 -1.39 2.33
CA LEU A 119 22.24 -2.69 2.59
C LEU A 119 23.40 -2.92 1.62
N SER A 120 24.31 -3.84 1.94
CA SER A 120 25.37 -4.24 1.02
C SER A 120 24.79 -4.82 -0.26
N LEU A 121 23.72 -5.61 -0.12
CA LEU A 121 22.98 -6.21 -1.23
C LEU A 121 22.37 -5.15 -2.16
N THR A 122 22.07 -3.96 -1.65
CA THR A 122 21.59 -2.82 -2.47
C THR A 122 22.75 -1.98 -3.03
N GLY A 123 24.01 -2.37 -2.80
CA GLY A 123 25.19 -1.58 -3.14
C GLY A 123 25.28 -0.27 -2.35
N GLY A 124 24.79 -0.25 -1.11
CA GLY A 124 24.71 0.93 -0.25
C GLY A 124 23.71 2.00 -0.69
N ARG A 125 22.90 1.71 -1.70
CA ARG A 125 21.81 2.59 -2.16
C ARG A 125 20.51 2.34 -1.40
N PRO A 126 19.60 3.30 -1.32
CA PRO A 126 18.27 3.10 -0.74
C PRO A 126 17.55 1.88 -1.36
N ILE A 127 16.83 1.12 -0.53
CA ILE A 127 16.15 -0.10 -0.97
C ILE A 127 15.12 0.15 -2.07
N SER A 128 14.53 1.33 -2.12
CA SER A 128 13.65 1.74 -3.22
C SER A 128 14.34 1.64 -4.58
N GLN A 129 15.63 1.98 -4.67
CA GLN A 129 16.40 1.86 -5.92
C GLN A 129 16.73 0.40 -6.29
N TYR A 130 16.87 -0.49 -5.30
CA TYR A 130 17.02 -1.92 -5.54
C TYR A 130 15.81 -2.51 -6.25
N TRP A 131 14.61 -2.07 -5.86
CA TRP A 131 13.36 -2.52 -6.43
C TRP A 131 13.04 -1.93 -7.80
N LYS A 132 13.49 -0.72 -8.07
CA LYS A 132 13.06 0.09 -9.24
C LYS A 132 13.08 -0.67 -10.56
N GLY A 133 14.21 -1.30 -10.91
CA GLY A 133 14.32 -2.05 -12.17
C GLY A 133 13.49 -3.34 -12.19
N ARG A 134 13.30 -3.97 -11.03
CA ARG A 134 12.57 -5.24 -10.91
C ARG A 134 11.07 -5.06 -10.97
N LEU A 135 10.56 -4.02 -10.32
CA LEU A 135 9.13 -3.82 -10.15
C LEU A 135 8.49 -3.04 -11.29
N THR A 136 9.23 -2.16 -11.98
CA THR A 136 8.66 -1.32 -13.03
C THR A 136 8.08 -2.15 -14.18
N ASP A 137 8.90 -3.03 -14.78
CA ASP A 137 8.46 -3.88 -15.88
C ASP A 137 7.33 -4.82 -15.46
N PHE A 138 7.44 -5.39 -14.26
CA PHE A 138 6.44 -6.29 -13.72
C PHE A 138 5.10 -5.60 -13.48
N LEU A 139 5.08 -4.40 -12.88
CA LEU A 139 3.85 -3.64 -12.66
C LEU A 139 3.19 -3.28 -13.98
N ILE A 140 3.95 -2.72 -14.92
CA ILE A 140 3.43 -2.33 -16.24
C ILE A 140 2.82 -3.54 -16.96
N ALA A 141 3.55 -4.67 -16.99
CA ALA A 141 3.05 -5.90 -17.63
C ALA A 141 1.77 -6.41 -16.94
N SER A 142 1.72 -6.37 -15.61
CA SER A 142 0.55 -6.81 -14.84
C SER A 142 -0.67 -5.93 -15.09
N VAL A 143 -0.50 -4.62 -15.16
CA VAL A 143 -1.60 -3.67 -15.45
C VAL A 143 -2.08 -3.82 -16.89
N LYS A 144 -1.17 -3.95 -17.87
CA LYS A 144 -1.54 -4.17 -19.29
C LYS A 144 -2.23 -5.53 -19.53
N ALA A 145 -1.92 -6.53 -18.73
CA ALA A 145 -2.56 -7.86 -18.82
C ALA A 145 -3.98 -7.87 -18.24
N ASP A 146 -4.35 -6.90 -17.44
CA ASP A 146 -5.70 -6.69 -16.93
C ASP A 146 -6.46 -5.73 -17.89
N ASP A 147 -6.65 -4.49 -17.53
CA ASP A 147 -7.42 -3.49 -18.28
C ASP A 147 -6.59 -2.27 -18.71
N GLY A 148 -5.32 -2.22 -18.35
CA GLY A 148 -4.42 -1.11 -18.63
C GLY A 148 -4.58 0.09 -17.71
N ILE A 149 -5.39 -0.02 -16.64
CA ILE A 149 -5.70 1.05 -15.68
C ILE A 149 -5.06 0.74 -14.33
N LEU A 150 -4.29 1.67 -13.81
CA LEU A 150 -3.71 1.62 -12.47
C LEU A 150 -4.40 2.64 -11.55
N LEU A 151 -5.26 2.17 -10.64
CA LEU A 151 -5.77 3.00 -9.57
C LEU A 151 -4.71 3.16 -8.47
N HIS A 152 -4.06 4.33 -8.42
CA HIS A 152 -2.96 4.61 -7.50
C HIS A 152 -3.48 5.13 -6.15
N LEU A 153 -3.51 4.25 -5.15
CA LEU A 153 -3.93 4.54 -3.77
C LEU A 153 -2.79 4.44 -2.76
N ALA A 154 -1.56 4.15 -3.19
CA ALA A 154 -0.39 4.18 -2.33
C ALA A 154 0.04 5.62 -2.01
N THR A 155 0.90 5.80 -1.00
CA THR A 155 1.52 7.10 -0.73
C THR A 155 2.68 7.34 -1.68
N GLU A 156 3.02 8.61 -1.93
CA GLU A 156 4.08 9.04 -2.86
C GLU A 156 5.42 8.34 -2.61
N GLU A 157 5.74 8.03 -1.35
CA GLU A 157 6.98 7.30 -1.01
C GLU A 157 7.14 5.96 -1.74
N TYR A 158 6.03 5.29 -2.08
CA TYR A 158 6.05 4.02 -2.81
C TYR A 158 6.26 4.19 -4.31
N GLU A 159 6.08 5.38 -4.87
CA GLU A 159 6.41 5.66 -6.26
C GLU A 159 7.92 5.48 -6.53
N HIS A 160 8.75 5.70 -5.51
CA HIS A 160 10.19 5.47 -5.59
C HIS A 160 10.59 4.02 -5.85
N LEU A 161 9.69 3.06 -5.63
CA LEU A 161 9.88 1.65 -5.98
C LEU A 161 9.88 1.39 -7.50
N PHE A 162 9.46 2.38 -8.30
CA PHE A 162 9.27 2.26 -9.73
C PHE A 162 9.98 3.38 -10.49
N ASP A 163 10.22 3.19 -11.77
CA ASP A 163 10.37 4.30 -12.70
C ASP A 163 8.97 4.87 -12.98
N TRP A 164 8.55 5.77 -12.08
CA TRP A 164 7.18 6.27 -12.08
C TRP A 164 6.79 7.02 -13.35
N LYS A 165 7.74 7.76 -13.95
CA LYS A 165 7.53 8.43 -15.23
C LYS A 165 7.20 7.43 -16.34
N ARG A 166 7.91 6.31 -16.35
CA ARG A 166 7.69 5.24 -17.31
C ARG A 166 6.33 4.55 -17.05
N VAL A 167 5.98 4.28 -15.79
CA VAL A 167 4.65 3.74 -15.45
C VAL A 167 3.56 4.65 -15.99
N GLN A 168 3.63 5.96 -15.70
CA GLN A 168 2.64 6.95 -16.18
C GLN A 168 2.57 7.07 -17.71
N SER A 169 3.66 6.76 -18.42
CA SER A 169 3.67 6.81 -19.90
C SER A 169 3.13 5.54 -20.55
N GLU A 170 3.15 4.41 -19.85
CA GLU A 170 2.82 3.11 -20.43
C GLU A 170 1.45 2.54 -20.01
N VAL A 171 0.88 3.04 -18.91
CA VAL A 171 -0.44 2.63 -18.42
C VAL A 171 -1.27 3.86 -18.00
N SER A 172 -2.60 3.70 -17.98
CA SER A 172 -3.50 4.76 -17.51
C SER A 172 -3.49 4.83 -16.00
N VAL A 173 -2.88 5.85 -15.41
CA VAL A 173 -2.84 6.04 -13.95
C VAL A 173 -3.98 6.96 -13.53
N VAL A 174 -4.81 6.49 -12.59
CA VAL A 174 -5.86 7.26 -11.93
C VAL A 174 -5.52 7.41 -10.45
N GLN A 175 -5.38 8.64 -9.99
CA GLN A 175 -4.99 8.97 -8.61
C GLN A 175 -6.03 9.87 -7.94
N PRO A 176 -6.96 9.31 -7.17
CA PRO A 176 -7.94 10.10 -6.42
C PRO A 176 -7.29 11.01 -5.39
N LEU A 177 -7.73 12.26 -5.34
CA LEU A 177 -7.27 13.26 -4.39
C LEU A 177 -8.38 13.63 -3.42
N PHE A 178 -8.02 13.80 -2.14
CA PHE A 178 -8.96 13.99 -1.04
C PHE A 178 -8.71 15.32 -0.34
N TYR A 179 -9.72 16.20 -0.35
CA TYR A 179 -9.61 17.54 0.22
C TYR A 179 -10.72 17.84 1.20
N VAL A 180 -10.39 18.58 2.25
CA VAL A 180 -11.35 19.27 3.09
C VAL A 180 -11.47 20.71 2.57
N GLU A 181 -12.67 21.14 2.23
CA GLU A 181 -12.96 22.54 1.91
C GLU A 181 -13.32 23.28 3.20
N LYS A 182 -12.48 24.25 3.55
CA LYS A 182 -12.68 25.14 4.67
C LYS A 182 -12.46 26.58 4.24
N ASP A 183 -13.42 27.44 4.53
CA ASP A 183 -13.39 28.88 4.14
C ASP A 183 -13.11 29.07 2.64
N GLY A 184 -13.70 28.25 1.79
CA GLY A 184 -13.52 28.28 0.34
C GLY A 184 -12.15 27.84 -0.18
N ARG A 185 -11.31 27.21 0.69
CA ARG A 185 -9.99 26.70 0.33
C ARG A 185 -9.92 25.20 0.49
N LEU A 186 -9.35 24.52 -0.51
CA LEU A 186 -9.09 23.08 -0.45
C LEU A 186 -7.79 22.82 0.31
N GLN A 187 -7.85 21.93 1.29
CA GLN A 187 -6.72 21.52 2.11
C GLN A 187 -6.62 20.00 2.15
N MET A 188 -5.44 19.48 1.81
CA MET A 188 -5.15 18.05 1.98
C MET A 188 -4.75 17.80 3.43
N GLN A 189 -5.44 16.86 4.08
CA GLN A 189 -5.12 16.44 5.44
C GLN A 189 -4.63 14.98 5.41
N ALA A 190 -3.38 14.75 5.80
CA ALA A 190 -2.70 13.44 5.68
C ALA A 190 -3.46 12.29 6.38
N VAL A 191 -4.10 12.55 7.51
CA VAL A 191 -4.87 11.54 8.24
C VAL A 191 -6.07 11.09 7.43
N TRP A 192 -6.83 12.04 6.86
CA TRP A 192 -7.97 11.75 6.00
C TRP A 192 -7.55 11.05 4.71
N ALA A 193 -6.49 11.54 4.06
CA ALA A 193 -6.01 10.92 2.84
C ALA A 193 -5.68 9.44 3.02
N LYS A 194 -5.02 9.07 4.12
CA LYS A 194 -4.71 7.66 4.42
C LYS A 194 -5.97 6.83 4.68
N SER A 195 -6.91 7.36 5.47
CA SER A 195 -8.19 6.68 5.77
C SER A 195 -9.01 6.44 4.51
N LEU A 196 -9.14 7.48 3.67
CA LEU A 196 -9.93 7.43 2.44
C LEU A 196 -9.35 6.49 1.38
N ARG A 197 -8.03 6.39 1.27
CA ARG A 197 -7.39 5.38 0.40
C ARG A 197 -7.79 3.96 0.80
N GLY A 198 -7.81 3.64 2.09
CA GLY A 198 -8.27 2.35 2.58
C GLY A 198 -9.75 2.10 2.35
N ALA A 199 -10.61 3.10 2.63
CA ALA A 199 -12.04 3.02 2.38
C ALA A 199 -12.36 2.89 0.88
N MET A 200 -11.62 3.61 0.01
CA MET A 200 -11.78 3.50 -1.44
C MET A 200 -11.32 2.14 -1.97
N THR A 201 -10.20 1.60 -1.47
CA THR A 201 -9.79 0.23 -1.80
C THR A 201 -10.91 -0.76 -1.46
N ARG A 202 -11.52 -0.64 -0.28
CA ARG A 202 -12.66 -1.47 0.10
C ARG A 202 -13.85 -1.29 -0.86
N HIS A 203 -14.21 -0.06 -1.19
CA HIS A 203 -15.31 0.25 -2.11
C HIS A 203 -15.09 -0.40 -3.48
N VAL A 204 -13.89 -0.28 -4.03
CA VAL A 204 -13.52 -0.91 -5.31
C VAL A 204 -13.68 -2.43 -5.25
N ILE A 205 -13.21 -3.05 -4.17
CA ILE A 205 -13.31 -4.49 -3.98
C ILE A 205 -14.77 -4.93 -3.87
N GLU A 206 -15.57 -4.34 -2.98
CA GLU A 206 -16.95 -4.75 -2.74
C GLU A 206 -17.88 -4.48 -3.93
N ARG A 207 -17.63 -3.40 -4.67
CA ARG A 207 -18.44 -3.00 -5.82
C ARG A 207 -17.94 -3.53 -7.16
N ARG A 208 -16.77 -4.20 -7.17
CA ARG A 208 -16.16 -4.68 -8.44
C ARG A 208 -16.01 -3.56 -9.45
N ILE A 209 -15.55 -2.38 -8.97
CA ILE A 209 -15.37 -1.20 -9.82
C ILE A 209 -14.41 -1.56 -10.96
N ALA A 210 -14.88 -1.43 -12.19
CA ALA A 210 -14.13 -1.75 -13.40
C ALA A 210 -13.73 -0.51 -14.21
N THR A 211 -14.38 0.63 -13.98
CA THR A 211 -14.06 1.87 -14.72
C THR A 211 -13.77 3.03 -13.77
N PRO A 212 -12.87 3.95 -14.12
CA PRO A 212 -12.58 5.12 -13.30
C PRO A 212 -13.80 6.02 -13.03
N THR A 213 -14.75 6.06 -13.95
CA THR A 213 -15.99 6.84 -13.81
C THR A 213 -16.87 6.32 -12.67
N ASP A 214 -16.86 5.03 -12.39
CA ASP A 214 -17.64 4.41 -11.32
C ASP A 214 -17.12 4.79 -9.93
N LEU A 215 -15.88 5.30 -9.82
CA LEU A 215 -15.37 5.87 -8.57
C LEU A 215 -16.19 7.06 -8.10
N ALA A 216 -16.91 7.75 -8.97
CA ALA A 216 -17.80 8.85 -8.60
C ALA A 216 -18.90 8.45 -7.60
N ALA A 217 -19.25 7.16 -7.52
CA ALA A 217 -20.20 6.64 -6.54
C ALA A 217 -19.60 6.51 -5.11
N PHE A 218 -18.27 6.68 -4.96
CA PHE A 218 -17.64 6.60 -3.66
C PHE A 218 -18.02 7.79 -2.77
N SER A 219 -18.43 7.46 -1.55
CA SER A 219 -18.59 8.44 -0.47
C SER A 219 -18.16 7.82 0.87
N TYR A 220 -17.50 8.60 1.70
CA TYR A 220 -17.04 8.15 3.00
C TYR A 220 -16.78 9.33 3.94
N GLU A 221 -17.34 9.30 5.16
CA GLU A 221 -17.14 10.35 6.19
C GLU A 221 -17.37 11.79 5.68
N GLY A 222 -18.38 11.97 4.81
CA GLY A 222 -18.73 13.25 4.20
C GLY A 222 -17.86 13.66 3.00
N PHE A 223 -16.86 12.86 2.61
CA PHE A 223 -16.17 13.04 1.34
C PHE A 223 -16.99 12.42 0.22
N ALA A 224 -17.15 13.15 -0.87
CA ALA A 224 -17.84 12.70 -2.08
C ALA A 224 -17.15 13.29 -3.31
N TYR A 225 -17.39 12.67 -4.47
CA TYR A 225 -16.85 13.15 -5.75
C TYR A 225 -17.35 14.56 -6.07
N GLU A 226 -16.43 15.45 -6.49
CA GLU A 226 -16.75 16.80 -6.92
C GLU A 226 -16.42 16.97 -8.41
N PRO A 227 -17.42 16.83 -9.31
CA PRO A 227 -17.18 16.77 -10.76
C PRO A 227 -16.65 18.07 -11.38
N ARG A 228 -16.73 19.19 -10.65
CA ARG A 228 -16.23 20.49 -11.11
C ARG A 228 -14.78 20.71 -10.79
N LEU A 229 -14.14 19.79 -10.08
CA LEU A 229 -12.76 19.86 -9.64
C LEU A 229 -11.95 18.67 -10.17
N GLY A 230 -10.67 18.90 -10.42
CA GLY A 230 -9.77 17.86 -10.91
C GLY A 230 -9.97 17.53 -12.39
N GLU A 231 -9.40 16.43 -12.79
CA GLU A 231 -9.43 15.90 -14.15
C GLU A 231 -9.58 14.36 -14.08
N PRO A 232 -9.87 13.64 -15.17
CA PRO A 232 -10.12 12.21 -15.14
C PRO A 232 -9.03 11.38 -14.48
N ALA A 233 -7.75 11.77 -14.65
CA ALA A 233 -6.61 11.10 -14.01
C ALA A 233 -6.49 11.44 -12.51
N TYR A 234 -7.06 12.55 -12.06
CA TYR A 234 -6.99 13.05 -10.69
C TYR A 234 -8.38 13.46 -10.19
N PRO A 235 -9.32 12.52 -10.03
CA PRO A 235 -10.66 12.82 -9.53
C PRO A 235 -10.61 13.33 -8.09
N HIS A 236 -11.31 14.41 -7.80
CA HIS A 236 -11.33 15.04 -6.49
C HIS A 236 -12.53 14.56 -5.68
N PHE A 237 -12.26 14.18 -4.42
CA PHE A 237 -13.25 13.86 -3.41
C PHE A 237 -13.17 14.89 -2.30
N VAL A 238 -14.24 15.64 -2.09
CA VAL A 238 -14.25 16.80 -1.22
C VAL A 238 -15.24 16.63 -0.09
N ARG A 239 -14.81 16.97 1.11
CA ARG A 239 -15.66 17.17 2.28
C ARG A 239 -15.74 18.66 2.57
N ARG A 240 -16.96 19.21 2.65
CA ARG A 240 -17.19 20.59 3.04
C ARG A 240 -17.40 20.68 4.55
N GLU A 241 -16.55 21.44 5.24
CA GLU A 241 -16.80 21.83 6.62
C GLU A 241 -17.75 23.04 6.58
N ASN A 242 -18.99 22.83 7.05
CA ASN A 242 -19.91 23.94 7.24
C ASN A 242 -19.30 24.92 8.24
N VAL A 243 -19.09 26.15 7.83
CA VAL A 243 -18.90 27.25 8.77
C VAL A 243 -20.19 27.32 9.56
N MET A 244 -20.16 26.93 10.85
CA MET A 244 -21.24 27.31 11.74
C MET A 244 -21.25 28.85 11.76
N THR A 245 -22.19 29.47 11.07
CA THR A 245 -22.52 30.87 11.27
C THR A 245 -23.01 30.97 12.70
N LEU A 246 -22.19 31.57 13.57
CA LEU A 246 -22.54 31.97 14.93
C LEU A 246 -23.55 33.11 14.86
#